data_4fe10e281dfdd60d36fc4d400b0322b6
#
_entry.id   4fe10e281dfdd60d36fc4d400b0322b6
#
_cell.length_a   1.000
_cell.length_b   1.000
_cell.length_c   1.000
_cell.angle_alpha   90.00
_cell.angle_beta   90.00
_cell.angle_gamma   90.00
#
_symmetry.space_group_name_H-M   'P 1'
#
loop_
_entity.id
_entity.type
_entity.pdbx_description
1 polymer ?
#
loop_
_entity_poly.entity_id
_entity_poly.type
_entity_poly.pdbx_seq_one_letter_code
_entity_poly.pdbx_strand_id
1 'polypeptide(L)'
;MCPYLAQESNIFAAISNNQTFSVMEKKTEQRKHFLHCNIAGFTYWDGCMALGQLEIGSPLELVRDEDNKHDPDAVALYFKDYKLGYIPAHENETISQLLDMGYGNIFEVYVNRISKESHPESQVHINVYIKRNEK
;
A
#
# COMPACT_ATOMS: atom_id res chain seq x y z
N MET A 1 17.90 -3.67 36.31
CA MET A 1 17.43 -3.86 35.81
C MET A 1 16.57 -4.19 35.27
N CYS A 2 17.22 -4.24 36.79
CA CYS A 2 16.62 -4.20 36.50
C CYS A 2 15.98 -4.39 36.47
N PRO A 3 16.72 -3.86 36.38
CA PRO A 3 16.27 -3.65 36.23
C PRO A 3 15.31 -3.81 36.06
N TYR A 4 16.22 -3.81 36.64
CA TYR A 4 15.41 -3.53 36.49
C TYR A 4 14.77 -3.92 36.46
N LEU A 5 15.43 -3.47 37.01
CA LEU A 5 14.82 -3.54 36.84
C LEU A 5 14.17 -4.04 36.86
N ALA A 6 14.91 -3.58 37.80
CA ALA A 6 14.51 -3.80 37.70
C ALA A 6 13.68 -3.91 37.54
N GLN A 7 14.24 -3.69 37.87
CA GLN A 7 13.76 -3.52 37.66
C GLN A 7 12.85 -3.70 37.17
N GLU A 8 13.51 -3.54 37.76
CA GLU A 8 12.92 -3.46 37.38
C GLU A 8 12.07 -3.92 37.06
N SER A 9 12.64 -3.33 38.17
CA SER A 9 12.15 -3.61 37.85
C SER A 9 11.08 -3.72 37.75
N ASN A 10 11.71 -3.20 38.46
CA ASN A 10 11.07 -3.16 38.11
C ASN A 10 10.02 -3.08 37.78
N ILE A 11 10.66 -2.63 38.21
CA ILE A 11 10.12 -2.26 37.61
C ILE A 11 9.22 -2.64 37.33
N PHE A 12 9.58 -2.80 37.80
CA PHE A 12 8.91 -3.00 37.31
C PHE A 12 7.90 -3.54 37.43
N ALA A 13 8.37 -2.77 38.25
CA ALA A 13 7.92 -3.28 38.03
C ALA A 13 6.81 -3.28 37.82
N ALA A 14 6.92 -2.83 38.45
CA ALA A 14 6.42 -2.79 37.98
C ALA A 14 5.38 -2.76 37.42
N ILE A 15 5.33 -2.64 38.01
CA ILE A 15 4.83 -2.55 37.18
C ILE A 15 3.89 -2.99 36.90
N SER A 16 4.05 -2.51 37.39
CA SER A 16 3.67 -3.08 36.78
C SER A 16 2.55 -3.37 36.52
N ASN A 17 2.53 -2.75 36.98
CA ASN A 17 1.98 -3.11 36.34
C ASN A 17 1.02 -3.22 35.82
N ASN A 18 1.08 -2.61 35.92
CA ASN A 18 0.68 -2.80 34.95
C ASN A 18 0.11 -2.84 34.32
N GLN A 19 0.32 -2.43 34.11
CA GLN A 19 0.31 -2.53 33.04
C GLN A 19 -0.04 -2.86 32.15
N THR A 20 0.03 -2.44 32.86
CA THR A 20 0.13 -2.86 31.84
C THR A 20 -0.27 -2.94 31.24
N PHE A 21 -0.11 -2.57 31.08
CA PHE A 21 0.00 -2.67 30.07
C PHE A 21 -0.32 -2.69 29.29
N SER A 22 -0.37 -2.38 29.35
CA SER A 22 -0.23 -2.47 28.41
C SER A 22 -0.21 -2.37 27.74
N VAL A 23 0.12 -2.27 27.90
CA VAL A 23 0.55 -2.27 27.16
C VAL A 23 0.57 -2.24 26.45
N MET A 24 0.58 -1.98 26.73
CA MET A 24 0.78 -2.10 25.99
C MET A 24 1.53 -2.25 25.25
N GLU A 25 1.61 -2.65 25.71
CA GLU A 25 2.63 -2.80 24.84
C GLU A 25 2.33 -2.28 23.48
N LYS A 26 3.22 -1.54 22.97
CA LYS A 26 2.99 -0.98 21.70
C LYS A 26 3.21 -2.03 20.64
N LYS A 27 2.18 -2.26 19.88
CA LYS A 27 2.30 -3.20 18.82
C LYS A 27 3.08 -2.65 17.69
N THR A 28 3.97 -3.42 17.12
CA THR A 28 4.70 -3.01 15.93
C THR A 28 3.75 -3.02 14.75
N GLU A 29 3.67 -1.90 14.06
CA GLU A 29 2.81 -1.82 12.89
C GLU A 29 3.34 -2.71 11.79
N GLN A 30 2.44 -3.41 11.12
CA GLN A 30 2.81 -4.29 10.03
C GLN A 30 2.84 -3.56 8.70
N ARG A 31 2.09 -2.49 8.59
CA ARG A 31 2.06 -1.71 7.34
C ARG A 31 1.68 -0.28 7.64
N LYS A 32 2.04 0.60 6.70
CA LYS A 32 1.69 2.00 6.80
C LYS A 32 1.11 2.46 5.48
N HIS A 33 0.17 3.39 5.56
CA HIS A 33 -0.38 4.00 4.36
C HIS A 33 0.70 4.82 3.69
N PHE A 34 0.86 4.64 2.39
CA PHE A 34 1.89 5.31 1.62
C PHE A 34 1.32 6.33 0.65
N LEU A 35 0.25 5.96 -0.06
CA LEU A 35 -0.24 6.77 -1.15
C LEU A 35 -1.72 6.50 -1.38
N HIS A 36 -2.46 7.57 -1.69
CA HIS A 36 -3.85 7.47 -2.12
C HIS A 36 -3.97 8.20 -3.45
N CYS A 37 -4.50 7.54 -4.45
CA CYS A 37 -4.63 8.16 -5.76
C CYS A 37 -5.72 7.47 -6.56
N ASN A 38 -6.09 8.09 -7.68
CA ASN A 38 -6.93 7.42 -8.64
C ASN A 38 -6.05 6.66 -9.62
N ILE A 39 -6.67 5.86 -10.46
CA ILE A 39 -5.94 5.10 -11.47
C ILE A 39 -5.91 5.92 -12.75
N ALA A 40 -4.72 6.24 -13.21
CA ALA A 40 -4.56 7.01 -14.43
C ALA A 40 -4.78 6.10 -15.63
N GLY A 41 -5.54 6.59 -16.61
CA GLY A 41 -5.79 5.86 -17.85
C GLY A 41 -6.75 4.69 -17.69
N PHE A 42 -7.59 4.71 -16.67
CA PHE A 42 -8.47 3.60 -16.37
C PHE A 42 -9.33 3.19 -17.56
N THR A 43 -9.87 4.15 -18.31
CA THR A 43 -10.75 3.84 -19.42
C THR A 43 -9.98 3.42 -20.67
N TYR A 44 -8.69 3.69 -20.67
CA TYR A 44 -7.87 3.41 -21.84
C TYR A 44 -7.44 1.94 -21.91
N TRP A 45 -7.41 1.27 -20.78
CA TRP A 45 -6.99 -0.12 -20.72
C TRP A 45 -8.19 -1.02 -20.42
N ASP A 46 -7.98 -2.03 -19.60
CA ASP A 46 -9.04 -3.02 -19.31
C ASP A 46 -9.93 -2.64 -18.15
N GLY A 47 -9.82 -1.40 -17.69
CA GLY A 47 -10.57 -0.99 -16.50
C GLY A 47 -12.05 -1.20 -16.62
N CYS A 48 -12.62 -0.83 -17.77
CA CYS A 48 -14.06 -0.97 -17.94
C CYS A 48 -14.50 -2.43 -17.92
N MET A 49 -13.64 -3.31 -18.42
CA MET A 49 -13.96 -4.74 -18.41
C MET A 49 -13.87 -5.33 -17.02
N ALA A 50 -12.95 -4.80 -16.22
CA ALA A 50 -12.74 -5.31 -14.87
C ALA A 50 -13.69 -4.69 -13.85
N LEU A 51 -14.30 -3.56 -14.19
CA LEU A 51 -15.03 -2.76 -13.22
C LEU A 51 -16.11 -3.56 -12.48
N GLY A 52 -16.80 -4.45 -13.18
CA GLY A 52 -17.84 -5.24 -12.57
C GLY A 52 -17.34 -6.25 -11.55
N GLN A 53 -16.05 -6.55 -11.60
CA GLN A 53 -15.44 -7.51 -10.68
C GLN A 53 -14.70 -6.84 -9.55
N LEU A 54 -14.47 -5.53 -9.65
CA LEU A 54 -13.74 -4.81 -8.62
C LEU A 54 -14.64 -4.49 -7.44
N GLU A 55 -14.09 -4.63 -6.24
CA GLU A 55 -14.78 -4.29 -5.01
C GLU A 55 -13.83 -3.52 -4.14
N ILE A 56 -14.39 -2.76 -3.19
CA ILE A 56 -13.55 -2.10 -2.22
C ILE A 56 -12.78 -3.19 -1.46
N GLY A 57 -11.47 -3.03 -1.42
CA GLY A 57 -10.61 -4.02 -0.80
C GLY A 57 -10.00 -5.02 -1.77
N SER A 58 -10.39 -4.97 -3.05
CA SER A 58 -9.77 -5.86 -4.03
C SER A 58 -8.26 -5.60 -4.12
N PRO A 59 -7.44 -6.65 -4.05
CA PRO A 59 -5.99 -6.47 -4.15
C PRO A 59 -5.56 -6.24 -5.58
N LEU A 60 -4.58 -5.38 -5.76
CA LEU A 60 -4.03 -5.08 -7.07
C LEU A 60 -2.52 -5.31 -7.05
N GLU A 61 -1.96 -5.46 -8.23
CA GLU A 61 -0.52 -5.65 -8.37
C GLU A 61 0.12 -4.46 -9.06
N LEU A 62 1.31 -4.14 -8.63
CA LEU A 62 2.13 -3.11 -9.26
C LEU A 62 3.11 -3.80 -10.21
N VAL A 63 3.16 -3.33 -11.44
CA VAL A 63 4.06 -3.88 -12.43
C VAL A 63 4.84 -2.74 -13.08
N ARG A 64 6.16 -2.79 -12.96
CA ARG A 64 7.01 -1.75 -13.53
C ARG A 64 6.95 -1.84 -15.06
N ASP A 65 6.71 -0.71 -15.70
CA ASP A 65 6.63 -0.64 -17.15
C ASP A 65 7.83 0.15 -17.67
N GLU A 66 8.97 -0.54 -17.74
CA GLU A 66 10.23 0.12 -18.08
C GLU A 66 10.29 0.62 -19.51
N ASP A 67 9.50 0.01 -20.38
CA ASP A 67 9.52 0.35 -21.80
C ASP A 67 8.53 1.41 -22.19
N ASN A 68 7.92 2.06 -21.22
CA ASN A 68 6.94 3.09 -21.50
C ASN A 68 7.62 4.31 -22.12
N LYS A 69 7.19 4.69 -23.32
CA LYS A 69 7.84 5.77 -24.02
C LYS A 69 7.44 7.15 -23.52
N HIS A 70 6.36 7.24 -22.79
CA HIS A 70 5.83 8.53 -22.32
C HIS A 70 6.25 8.82 -20.89
N ASP A 71 6.60 7.82 -20.13
CA ASP A 71 6.89 8.00 -18.71
C ASP A 71 7.93 6.96 -18.28
N PRO A 72 9.18 7.37 -18.10
CA PRO A 72 10.23 6.42 -17.73
C PRO A 72 10.02 5.80 -16.36
N ASP A 73 9.16 6.39 -15.52
CA ASP A 73 8.87 5.87 -14.20
C ASP A 73 7.52 5.18 -14.12
N ALA A 74 6.97 4.76 -15.25
CA ALA A 74 5.63 4.21 -15.29
C ALA A 74 5.49 2.95 -14.43
N VAL A 75 4.41 2.90 -13.66
CA VAL A 75 4.07 1.74 -12.84
C VAL A 75 2.63 1.38 -13.14
N ALA A 76 2.43 0.21 -13.72
CA ALA A 76 1.11 -0.25 -14.13
C ALA A 76 0.40 -0.94 -12.96
N LEU A 77 -0.92 -0.90 -13.00
CA LEU A 77 -1.77 -1.54 -11.99
C LEU A 77 -2.56 -2.65 -12.66
N TYR A 78 -2.54 -3.83 -12.05
CA TYR A 78 -3.25 -4.99 -12.57
C TYR A 78 -4.19 -5.55 -11.53
N PHE A 79 -5.37 -5.96 -12.00
CA PHE A 79 -6.29 -6.77 -11.22
C PHE A 79 -6.38 -8.10 -11.93
N LYS A 80 -5.76 -9.13 -11.35
CA LYS A 80 -5.65 -10.41 -12.03
C LYS A 80 -4.97 -10.18 -13.38
N ASP A 81 -5.63 -10.54 -14.47
CA ASP A 81 -5.04 -10.36 -15.80
C ASP A 81 -5.44 -9.05 -16.46
N TYR A 82 -6.23 -8.22 -15.79
CA TYR A 82 -6.69 -6.97 -16.37
C TYR A 82 -5.74 -5.83 -16.04
N LYS A 83 -5.29 -5.15 -17.05
CA LYS A 83 -4.48 -3.94 -16.83
C LYS A 83 -5.43 -2.78 -16.61
N LEU A 84 -5.42 -2.24 -15.43
CA LEU A 84 -6.37 -1.18 -15.07
C LEU A 84 -5.88 0.20 -15.49
N GLY A 85 -4.58 0.41 -15.50
CA GLY A 85 -4.01 1.71 -15.79
C GLY A 85 -2.71 1.86 -15.07
N TYR A 86 -2.42 3.08 -14.63
CA TYR A 86 -1.12 3.40 -14.04
C TYR A 86 -1.27 4.23 -12.78
N ILE A 87 -0.25 4.18 -11.95
CA ILE A 87 -0.09 5.17 -10.88
C ILE A 87 0.15 6.52 -11.59
N PRO A 88 -0.51 7.60 -11.15
CA PRO A 88 -0.30 8.90 -11.78
C PRO A 88 1.17 9.29 -11.81
N ALA A 89 1.58 9.90 -12.92
CA ALA A 89 3.00 10.16 -13.15
C ALA A 89 3.62 11.04 -12.07
N HIS A 90 2.84 11.93 -11.47
CA HIS A 90 3.40 12.83 -10.46
C HIS A 90 3.58 12.15 -9.10
N GLU A 91 3.20 10.86 -8.99
CA GLU A 91 3.29 10.16 -7.72
C GLU A 91 4.00 8.82 -7.83
N ASN A 92 4.61 8.53 -8.97
CA ASN A 92 5.14 7.18 -9.20
C ASN A 92 6.64 7.05 -9.01
N GLU A 93 7.35 8.14 -8.82
CA GLU A 93 8.81 8.09 -8.84
C GLU A 93 9.37 7.18 -7.76
N THR A 94 8.94 7.37 -6.53
CA THR A 94 9.47 6.57 -5.43
C THR A 94 9.13 5.10 -5.60
N ILE A 95 7.88 4.83 -6.00
CA ILE A 95 7.46 3.45 -6.20
C ILE A 95 8.30 2.79 -7.29
N SER A 96 8.51 3.49 -8.40
CA SER A 96 9.27 2.92 -9.51
C SER A 96 10.70 2.62 -9.09
N GLN A 97 11.31 3.52 -8.32
CA GLN A 97 12.67 3.29 -7.85
C GLN A 97 12.77 2.05 -6.96
N LEU A 98 11.82 1.89 -6.08
CA LEU A 98 11.84 0.73 -5.19
C LEU A 98 11.57 -0.56 -5.95
N LEU A 99 10.68 -0.52 -6.93
CA LEU A 99 10.45 -1.70 -7.75
C LEU A 99 11.70 -2.07 -8.53
N ASP A 100 12.41 -1.06 -9.07
CA ASP A 100 13.62 -1.32 -9.83
C ASP A 100 14.71 -1.95 -8.97
N MET A 101 14.70 -1.66 -7.68
CA MET A 101 15.71 -2.18 -6.77
C MET A 101 15.27 -3.49 -6.11
N GLY A 102 14.15 -4.03 -6.53
CA GLY A 102 13.74 -5.35 -6.05
C GLY A 102 12.90 -5.35 -4.80
N TYR A 103 12.34 -4.21 -4.42
CA TYR A 103 11.54 -4.12 -3.19
C TYR A 103 10.05 -4.17 -3.44
N GLY A 104 9.63 -4.77 -4.55
CA GLY A 104 8.19 -4.82 -4.85
C GLY A 104 7.37 -5.55 -3.78
N ASN A 105 8.01 -6.41 -3.01
CA ASN A 105 7.30 -7.20 -2.02
C ASN A 105 6.83 -6.37 -0.81
N ILE A 106 7.28 -5.13 -0.68
CA ILE A 106 6.83 -4.31 0.44
C ILE A 106 5.53 -3.58 0.16
N PHE A 107 5.06 -3.57 -1.07
CA PHE A 107 3.86 -2.83 -1.43
C PHE A 107 2.62 -3.71 -1.39
N GLU A 108 1.54 -3.12 -0.87
CA GLU A 108 0.21 -3.72 -0.95
C GLU A 108 -0.73 -2.66 -1.48
N VAL A 109 -1.50 -3.02 -2.49
CA VAL A 109 -2.40 -2.07 -3.13
C VAL A 109 -3.81 -2.62 -3.08
N TYR A 110 -4.74 -1.78 -2.66
CA TYR A 110 -6.15 -2.18 -2.56
C TYR A 110 -7.03 -1.10 -3.13
N VAL A 111 -8.14 -1.52 -3.71
CA VAL A 111 -9.17 -0.60 -4.16
C VAL A 111 -9.80 0.04 -2.92
N ASN A 112 -9.80 1.37 -2.90
CA ASN A 112 -10.33 2.12 -1.77
C ASN A 112 -11.73 2.65 -2.03
N ARG A 113 -12.03 2.99 -3.27
CA ARG A 113 -13.30 3.62 -3.58
C ARG A 113 -13.67 3.34 -5.04
N ILE A 114 -14.93 3.04 -5.26
CA ILE A 114 -15.48 2.86 -6.59
C ILE A 114 -16.70 3.77 -6.69
N SER A 115 -16.67 4.70 -7.65
CA SER A 115 -17.75 5.64 -7.83
C SER A 115 -18.17 5.62 -9.30
N LYS A 116 -19.17 4.80 -9.60
CA LYS A 116 -19.59 4.60 -10.98
C LYS A 116 -20.26 5.83 -11.59
N GLU A 117 -20.61 6.79 -10.75
CA GLU A 117 -21.24 8.02 -11.23
C GLU A 117 -20.25 9.12 -11.51
N SER A 118 -18.97 8.89 -11.16
CA SER A 118 -17.93 9.89 -11.42
C SER A 118 -17.44 9.77 -12.85
N HIS A 119 -16.67 10.79 -13.26
CA HIS A 119 -15.99 10.72 -14.55
C HIS A 119 -15.18 9.40 -14.59
N PRO A 120 -15.16 8.71 -15.73
CA PRO A 120 -14.50 7.41 -15.81
C PRO A 120 -13.08 7.40 -15.28
N GLU A 121 -12.32 8.47 -15.51
CA GLU A 121 -10.94 8.52 -15.04
C GLU A 121 -10.84 8.70 -13.53
N SER A 122 -11.96 8.98 -12.88
CA SER A 122 -11.98 9.17 -11.43
C SER A 122 -12.84 8.14 -10.72
N GLN A 123 -13.23 7.09 -11.42
CA GLN A 123 -14.15 6.12 -10.83
C GLN A 123 -13.51 5.24 -9.77
N VAL A 124 -12.24 4.91 -9.93
CA VAL A 124 -11.60 3.98 -9.02
C VAL A 124 -10.42 4.66 -8.34
N HIS A 125 -10.44 4.63 -7.02
CA HIS A 125 -9.36 5.13 -6.19
C HIS A 125 -8.72 3.99 -5.46
N ILE A 126 -7.43 4.10 -5.22
CA ILE A 126 -6.68 3.05 -4.57
C ILE A 126 -5.87 3.60 -3.41
N ASN A 127 -5.54 2.72 -2.49
CA ASN A 127 -4.57 2.99 -1.44
C ASN A 127 -3.39 2.08 -1.64
N VAL A 128 -2.20 2.64 -1.55
CA VAL A 128 -0.97 1.87 -1.56
C VAL A 128 -0.41 1.88 -0.15
N TYR A 129 -0.10 0.72 0.37
CA TYR A 129 0.51 0.58 1.69
C TYR A 129 1.90 0.02 1.53
N ILE A 130 2.78 0.37 2.45
CA ILE A 130 4.06 -0.31 2.56
C ILE A 130 4.02 -1.16 3.82
N LYS A 131 4.46 -2.39 3.68
CA LYS A 131 4.44 -3.31 4.80
C LYS A 131 5.86 -3.60 5.24
N ARG A 132 5.97 -4.13 6.45
CA ARG A 132 7.27 -4.46 6.99
C ARG A 132 7.93 -5.52 6.12
N ASN A 133 9.18 -5.28 5.79
CA ASN A 133 9.92 -6.25 4.99
C ASN A 133 10.42 -7.34 5.91
N GLU A 134 9.85 -8.52 5.75
CA GLU A 134 10.24 -9.68 6.52
C GLU A 134 11.07 -10.61 5.66
N LYS A 135 12.19 -10.99 6.20
CA LYS A 135 13.10 -11.83 5.44
C LYS A 135 13.07 -13.26 5.93
#